data_90b5b25c9a616da79f6b3b8e4b70f42c
#
_entry.id   90b5b25c9a616da79f6b3b8e4b70f42c
#
_cell.length_a   1.000
_cell.length_b   1.000
_cell.length_c   1.000
_cell.angle_alpha   90.00
_cell.angle_beta   90.00
_cell.angle_gamma   90.00
#
_symmetry.space_group_name_H-M   'P 1'
#
loop_
_entity.id
_entity.type
_entity.pdbx_description
1 polymer ?
#
loop_
_entity_poly.entity_id
_entity_poly.type
_entity_poly.pdbx_seq_one_letter_code
_entity_poly.pdbx_strand_id
1 'polypeptide(L)'
;EAATLTAPDALEQNVIEFIAENQQDLLALIDGYEVEIAGTPRTISTGDAEIEVFEANWRIRLLTVISNPEIVLLLGLIGLYGLMYEGWNPGAIVPGVVGAICLLLAAYALQVLPVNYAGLALIIVGIALMVAEAYAPSFGALGLGGITAFVFGAIIMFDSGIPGFGISIAFVIGMGLTFAVLLIWLIGFLLKLRRRGAVSGEGSIIGGTAVAMEDFIGDGKVWLEGEAWHARSQAAVTKDEQLIVTRLD
;
A
#
# COMPACT_ATOMS: atom_id res chain seq x y z
N GLU A 1 -24.37 15.00 21.84
CA GLU A 1 -24.54 15.20 20.37
C GLU A 1 -23.99 16.58 20.03
N ALA A 2 -23.05 16.68 19.12
CA ALA A 2 -22.57 17.95 18.59
C ALA A 2 -23.59 18.45 17.58
N ALA A 3 -24.29 19.53 17.91
CA ALA A 3 -25.17 20.20 16.96
C ALA A 3 -24.32 21.08 16.04
N THR A 4 -24.41 20.90 14.72
CA THR A 4 -23.83 21.78 13.72
C THR A 4 -24.84 22.86 13.36
N LEU A 5 -24.45 24.13 13.52
CA LEU A 5 -25.26 25.27 13.11
C LEU A 5 -24.65 25.91 11.86
N THR A 6 -25.48 26.44 10.97
CA THR A 6 -24.99 27.31 9.91
C THR A 6 -24.59 28.67 10.50
N ALA A 7 -23.73 29.46 9.82
CA ALA A 7 -23.32 30.77 10.33
C ALA A 7 -24.50 31.71 10.60
N PRO A 8 -25.53 31.80 9.73
CA PRO A 8 -26.74 32.58 10.04
C PRO A 8 -27.48 32.07 11.27
N ASP A 9 -27.67 30.76 11.43
CA ASP A 9 -28.37 30.18 12.59
C ASP A 9 -27.59 30.42 13.89
N ALA A 10 -26.24 30.36 13.82
CA ALA A 10 -25.36 30.63 14.95
C ALA A 10 -25.44 32.10 15.40
N LEU A 11 -25.58 33.04 14.46
CA LEU A 11 -25.78 34.46 14.75
C LEU A 11 -27.17 34.69 15.37
N GLU A 12 -28.22 34.08 14.82
CA GLU A 12 -29.59 34.20 15.35
C GLU A 12 -29.69 33.64 16.76
N GLN A 13 -28.95 32.56 17.08
CA GLN A 13 -28.91 31.97 18.40
C GLN A 13 -27.89 32.59 19.36
N ASN A 14 -27.25 33.69 18.97
CA ASN A 14 -26.21 34.39 19.74
C ASN A 14 -25.04 33.48 20.16
N VAL A 15 -24.67 32.51 19.31
CA VAL A 15 -23.48 31.67 19.48
C VAL A 15 -22.25 32.38 18.93
N ILE A 16 -22.45 33.23 17.91
CA ILE A 16 -21.45 34.14 17.36
C ILE A 16 -22.05 35.55 17.31
N GLU A 17 -21.20 36.58 17.41
CA GLU A 17 -21.61 37.96 17.44
C GLU A 17 -21.67 38.63 16.04
N PHE A 18 -20.81 38.15 15.11
CA PHE A 18 -20.69 38.75 13.78
C PHE A 18 -20.52 37.70 12.69
N ILE A 19 -20.96 38.03 11.48
CA ILE A 19 -20.60 37.37 10.22
C ILE A 19 -19.95 38.45 9.35
N ALA A 20 -18.73 38.16 8.86
CA ALA A 20 -17.98 39.06 8.00
C ALA A 20 -17.68 38.39 6.65
N GLU A 21 -17.71 39.12 5.56
CA GLU A 21 -17.40 38.61 4.23
C GLU A 21 -15.88 38.41 4.00
N ASN A 22 -15.08 39.22 4.69
CA ASN A 22 -13.62 39.21 4.61
C ASN A 22 -12.97 39.79 5.88
N GLN A 23 -11.65 39.71 5.99
CA GLN A 23 -10.91 40.19 7.17
C GLN A 23 -11.05 41.69 7.43
N GLN A 24 -11.13 42.52 6.38
CA GLN A 24 -11.29 43.94 6.55
C GLN A 24 -12.69 44.30 7.07
N ASP A 25 -13.70 43.62 6.57
CA ASP A 25 -15.07 43.74 7.03
C ASP A 25 -15.19 43.33 8.51
N LEU A 26 -14.52 42.21 8.89
CA LEU A 26 -14.47 41.77 10.30
C LEU A 26 -13.84 42.87 11.19
N LEU A 27 -12.71 43.42 10.79
CA LEU A 27 -12.06 44.48 11.57
C LEU A 27 -12.95 45.71 11.72
N ALA A 28 -13.70 46.08 10.68
CA ALA A 28 -14.64 47.20 10.74
C ALA A 28 -15.85 46.91 11.65
N LEU A 29 -16.34 45.65 11.69
CA LEU A 29 -17.46 45.28 12.54
C LEU A 29 -17.10 45.18 14.02
N ILE A 30 -15.85 44.82 14.35
CA ILE A 30 -15.40 44.67 15.74
C ILE A 30 -14.78 45.98 16.29
N ASP A 31 -14.58 47.00 15.46
CA ASP A 31 -14.04 48.29 15.93
C ASP A 31 -15.05 48.98 16.88
N GLY A 32 -14.60 49.34 18.07
CA GLY A 32 -15.45 49.88 19.11
C GLY A 32 -16.28 48.88 19.90
N TYR A 33 -16.18 47.57 19.57
CA TYR A 33 -16.94 46.54 20.30
C TYR A 33 -16.37 46.30 21.71
N GLU A 34 -17.25 46.22 22.71
CA GLU A 34 -16.86 45.95 24.10
C GLU A 34 -16.83 44.47 24.39
N VAL A 35 -15.69 43.98 24.87
CA VAL A 35 -15.50 42.62 25.33
C VAL A 35 -15.08 42.61 26.79
N GLU A 36 -15.51 41.56 27.51
CA GLU A 36 -15.09 41.35 28.88
C GLU A 36 -13.92 40.38 28.93
N ILE A 37 -12.73 40.88 29.31
CA ILE A 37 -11.49 40.08 29.42
C ILE A 37 -11.14 39.96 30.92
N ALA A 38 -11.22 38.78 31.48
CA ALA A 38 -10.92 38.48 32.87
C ALA A 38 -11.72 39.35 33.86
N GLY A 39 -13.00 39.60 33.59
CA GLY A 39 -13.89 40.41 34.43
C GLY A 39 -13.71 41.92 34.24
N THR A 40 -12.95 42.39 33.27
CA THR A 40 -12.74 43.80 32.99
C THR A 40 -13.25 44.13 31.58
N PRO A 41 -14.18 45.06 31.41
CA PRO A 41 -14.63 45.48 30.09
C PRO A 41 -13.51 46.20 29.35
N ARG A 42 -13.28 45.83 28.09
CA ARG A 42 -12.33 46.45 27.19
C ARG A 42 -12.96 46.70 25.83
N THR A 43 -12.70 47.88 25.27
CA THR A 43 -13.12 48.22 23.93
C THR A 43 -12.03 47.78 22.93
N ILE A 44 -12.42 47.02 21.92
CA ILE A 44 -11.51 46.64 20.83
C ILE A 44 -11.33 47.87 19.92
N SER A 45 -10.08 48.21 19.59
CA SER A 45 -9.75 49.23 18.61
C SER A 45 -8.99 48.59 17.47
N THR A 46 -9.58 48.61 16.29
CA THR A 46 -9.03 48.01 15.06
C THR A 46 -8.78 49.01 13.93
N GLY A 47 -9.11 50.28 14.15
CA GLY A 47 -9.00 51.31 13.11
C GLY A 47 -7.60 51.51 12.54
N ASP A 48 -6.55 51.25 13.34
CA ASP A 48 -5.15 51.32 12.93
C ASP A 48 -4.48 49.93 12.95
N ALA A 49 -5.26 48.84 12.95
CA ALA A 49 -4.72 47.50 13.03
C ALA A 49 -4.07 47.09 11.70
N GLU A 50 -2.80 46.73 11.77
CA GLU A 50 -2.07 46.16 10.64
C GLU A 50 -2.21 44.62 10.67
N ILE A 51 -2.66 44.04 9.53
CA ILE A 51 -2.78 42.61 9.40
C ILE A 51 -1.41 42.04 9.10
N GLU A 52 -0.77 41.42 10.11
CA GLU A 52 0.47 40.66 9.91
C GLU A 52 0.14 39.24 9.51
N VAL A 53 0.51 38.89 8.27
CA VAL A 53 0.35 37.51 7.79
C VAL A 53 1.48 36.64 8.33
N PHE A 54 1.17 35.78 9.29
CA PHE A 54 2.13 34.83 9.82
C PHE A 54 2.36 33.71 8.81
N GLU A 55 3.48 33.80 8.08
CA GLU A 55 3.86 32.69 7.19
C GLU A 55 4.32 31.48 7.99
N ALA A 56 3.67 30.33 7.73
CA ALA A 56 4.06 29.05 8.30
C ALA A 56 5.52 28.75 7.93
N ASN A 57 6.38 28.57 8.92
CA ASN A 57 7.75 28.17 8.68
C ASN A 57 7.81 26.75 8.09
N TRP A 58 8.97 26.32 7.58
CA TRP A 58 9.12 25.02 6.94
C TRP A 58 8.71 23.85 7.86
N ARG A 59 8.86 23.96 9.17
CA ARG A 59 8.46 22.92 10.14
C ARG A 59 6.95 22.77 10.20
N ILE A 60 6.22 23.90 10.25
CA ILE A 60 4.76 23.90 10.26
C ILE A 60 4.24 23.34 8.93
N ARG A 61 4.83 23.74 7.80
CA ARG A 61 4.46 23.19 6.49
C ARG A 61 4.69 21.68 6.42
N LEU A 62 5.84 21.20 6.92
CA LEU A 62 6.12 19.76 6.98
C LEU A 62 5.09 19.02 7.85
N LEU A 63 4.81 19.55 9.05
CA LEU A 63 3.80 18.96 9.95
C LEU A 63 2.42 18.90 9.30
N THR A 64 1.99 19.97 8.61
CA THR A 64 0.72 19.99 7.88
C THR A 64 0.65 18.90 6.82
N VAL A 65 1.73 18.70 6.06
CA VAL A 65 1.79 17.66 5.02
C VAL A 65 1.73 16.26 5.63
N ILE A 66 2.58 15.96 6.62
CA ILE A 66 2.63 14.61 7.22
C ILE A 66 1.41 14.31 8.10
N SER A 67 0.66 15.32 8.53
CA SER A 67 -0.59 15.15 9.28
C SER A 67 -1.82 15.02 8.36
N ASN A 68 -1.64 14.96 7.06
CA ASN A 68 -2.72 14.63 6.13
C ASN A 68 -3.00 13.11 6.17
N PRO A 69 -4.26 12.66 6.39
CA PRO A 69 -4.61 11.24 6.43
C PRO A 69 -4.16 10.43 5.22
N GLU A 70 -4.27 10.99 4.02
CA GLU A 70 -3.86 10.34 2.78
C GLU A 70 -2.34 10.15 2.71
N ILE A 71 -1.58 11.15 3.15
CA ILE A 71 -0.11 11.09 3.22
C ILE A 71 0.34 10.06 4.27
N VAL A 72 -0.34 9.99 5.41
CA VAL A 72 -0.03 9.00 6.45
C VAL A 72 -0.20 7.57 5.93
N LEU A 73 -1.30 7.30 5.20
CA LEU A 73 -1.49 5.99 4.57
C LEU A 73 -0.41 5.68 3.53
N LEU A 74 -0.07 6.64 2.68
CA LEU A 74 1.00 6.47 1.69
C LEU A 74 2.35 6.22 2.36
N LEU A 75 2.71 6.99 3.39
CA LEU A 75 3.94 6.79 4.16
C LEU A 75 3.97 5.40 4.80
N GLY A 76 2.85 4.96 5.39
CA GLY A 76 2.71 3.63 5.97
C GLY A 76 2.93 2.52 4.94
N LEU A 77 2.33 2.63 3.76
CA LEU A 77 2.49 1.66 2.68
C LEU A 77 3.90 1.66 2.10
N ILE A 78 4.45 2.83 1.76
CA ILE A 78 5.83 2.95 1.24
C ILE A 78 6.80 2.38 2.28
N GLY A 79 6.56 2.67 3.56
CA GLY A 79 7.35 2.18 4.66
C GLY A 79 7.34 0.66 4.76
N LEU A 80 6.15 0.08 4.75
CA LEU A 80 5.98 -1.37 4.82
C LEU A 80 6.60 -2.08 3.61
N TYR A 81 6.29 -1.62 2.38
CA TYR A 81 6.84 -2.21 1.17
C TYR A 81 8.36 -2.07 1.09
N GLY A 82 8.92 -0.93 1.51
CA GLY A 82 10.37 -0.71 1.55
C GLY A 82 11.08 -1.72 2.43
N LEU A 83 10.58 -1.96 3.65
CA LEU A 83 11.14 -2.96 4.56
C LEU A 83 10.94 -4.39 4.06
N MET A 84 9.76 -4.72 3.51
CA MET A 84 9.52 -6.03 2.93
C MET A 84 10.45 -6.31 1.74
N TYR A 85 10.68 -5.30 0.88
CA TYR A 85 11.57 -5.45 -0.27
C TYR A 85 13.01 -5.71 0.16
N GLU A 86 13.53 -5.01 1.18
CA GLU A 86 14.85 -5.28 1.76
C GLU A 86 14.92 -6.70 2.35
N GLY A 87 13.87 -7.15 3.06
CA GLY A 87 13.81 -8.49 3.61
C GLY A 87 13.87 -9.60 2.56
N TRP A 88 13.30 -9.37 1.37
CA TRP A 88 13.35 -10.33 0.27
C TRP A 88 14.61 -10.21 -0.60
N ASN A 89 15.24 -9.05 -0.63
CA ASN A 89 16.44 -8.77 -1.43
C ASN A 89 17.56 -8.25 -0.50
N PRO A 90 18.22 -9.14 0.27
CA PRO A 90 19.29 -8.74 1.17
C PRO A 90 20.39 -7.98 0.41
N GLY A 91 20.69 -6.76 0.86
CA GLY A 91 21.60 -5.83 0.18
C GLY A 91 20.93 -4.64 -0.52
N ALA A 92 19.62 -4.64 -0.66
CA ALA A 92 18.86 -3.49 -1.15
C ALA A 92 18.63 -2.47 -0.01
N ILE A 93 19.71 -1.85 0.49
CA ILE A 93 19.68 -0.96 1.66
C ILE A 93 18.76 0.26 1.46
N VAL A 94 18.73 0.83 0.26
CA VAL A 94 18.00 2.09 -0.01
C VAL A 94 16.50 1.96 0.24
N PRO A 95 15.77 0.95 -0.29
CA PRO A 95 14.34 0.79 -0.01
C PRO A 95 14.03 0.59 1.48
N GLY A 96 14.87 -0.14 2.20
CA GLY A 96 14.69 -0.36 3.63
C GLY A 96 14.87 0.89 4.47
N VAL A 97 15.93 1.68 4.21
CA VAL A 97 16.16 2.95 4.90
C VAL A 97 15.01 3.93 4.63
N VAL A 98 14.60 4.09 3.37
CA VAL A 98 13.46 4.94 3.00
C VAL A 98 12.18 4.42 3.67
N GLY A 99 11.99 3.10 3.68
CA GLY A 99 10.86 2.45 4.33
C GLY A 99 10.80 2.73 5.83
N ALA A 100 11.92 2.59 6.53
CA ALA A 100 12.02 2.88 7.96
C ALA A 100 11.69 4.35 8.26
N ILE A 101 12.23 5.29 7.48
CA ILE A 101 11.94 6.72 7.64
C ILE A 101 10.44 6.99 7.43
N CYS A 102 9.84 6.44 6.38
CA CYS A 102 8.41 6.60 6.10
C CYS A 102 7.53 6.05 7.24
N LEU A 103 7.86 4.87 7.82
CA LEU A 103 7.14 4.33 8.96
C LEU A 103 7.26 5.18 10.22
N LEU A 104 8.46 5.71 10.50
CA LEU A 104 8.65 6.60 11.64
C LEU A 104 7.86 7.91 11.49
N LEU A 105 7.82 8.48 10.29
CA LEU A 105 7.01 9.66 10.00
C LEU A 105 5.51 9.36 10.12
N ALA A 106 5.05 8.22 9.59
CA ALA A 106 3.67 7.78 9.75
C ALA A 106 3.31 7.58 11.22
N ALA A 107 4.16 6.90 12.00
CA ALA A 107 3.95 6.69 13.42
C ALA A 107 3.89 8.01 14.21
N TYR A 108 4.75 8.97 13.86
CA TYR A 108 4.70 10.31 14.45
C TYR A 108 3.40 11.03 14.12
N ALA A 109 2.97 10.99 12.85
CA ALA A 109 1.70 11.58 12.44
C ALA A 109 0.50 10.97 13.18
N LEU A 110 0.48 9.64 13.37
CA LEU A 110 -0.57 8.93 14.11
C LEU A 110 -0.67 9.31 15.60
N GLN A 111 0.39 9.87 16.20
CA GLN A 111 0.32 10.39 17.57
C GLN A 111 -0.44 11.73 17.66
N VAL A 112 -0.44 12.49 16.58
CA VAL A 112 -1.04 13.84 16.54
C VAL A 112 -2.48 13.77 16.01
N LEU A 113 -2.76 12.79 15.13
CA LEU A 113 -4.05 12.64 14.49
C LEU A 113 -5.06 11.92 15.38
N PRO A 114 -6.33 12.35 15.40
CA PRO A 114 -7.40 11.61 16.06
C PRO A 114 -7.77 10.37 15.24
N VAL A 115 -7.07 9.26 15.47
CA VAL A 115 -7.26 8.03 14.72
C VAL A 115 -7.99 6.96 15.52
N ASN A 116 -8.79 6.15 14.81
CA ASN A 116 -9.44 4.97 15.37
C ASN A 116 -8.50 3.75 15.23
N TYR A 117 -8.02 3.22 16.35
CA TYR A 117 -7.12 2.07 16.37
C TYR A 117 -7.75 0.78 15.86
N ALA A 118 -9.10 0.64 15.90
CA ALA A 118 -9.78 -0.51 15.30
C ALA A 118 -9.64 -0.47 13.76
N GLY A 119 -9.72 0.72 13.16
CA GLY A 119 -9.44 0.93 11.73
C GLY A 119 -7.99 0.58 11.37
N LEU A 120 -7.02 1.01 12.20
CA LEU A 120 -5.61 0.65 12.02
C LEU A 120 -5.40 -0.88 12.09
N ALA A 121 -6.01 -1.56 13.06
CA ALA A 121 -5.93 -3.01 13.18
C ALA A 121 -6.52 -3.70 11.94
N LEU A 122 -7.62 -3.18 11.40
CA LEU A 122 -8.27 -3.72 10.20
C LEU A 122 -7.41 -3.52 8.95
N ILE A 123 -6.70 -2.40 8.83
CA ILE A 123 -5.69 -2.18 7.77
C ILE A 123 -4.58 -3.24 7.86
N ILE A 124 -4.04 -3.46 9.07
CA ILE A 124 -2.96 -4.45 9.28
C ILE A 124 -3.44 -5.86 8.90
N VAL A 125 -4.65 -6.25 9.32
CA VAL A 125 -5.27 -7.53 8.94
C VAL A 125 -5.45 -7.59 7.42
N GLY A 126 -5.94 -6.52 6.79
CA GLY A 126 -6.10 -6.43 5.34
C GLY A 126 -4.80 -6.69 4.58
N ILE A 127 -3.71 -6.02 5.00
CA ILE A 127 -2.38 -6.22 4.42
C ILE A 127 -1.88 -7.64 4.66
N ALA A 128 -2.05 -8.18 5.87
CA ALA A 128 -1.64 -9.56 6.19
C ALA A 128 -2.37 -10.59 5.32
N LEU A 129 -3.68 -10.41 5.06
CA LEU A 129 -4.46 -11.27 4.17
C LEU A 129 -3.98 -11.16 2.70
N MET A 130 -3.67 -9.95 2.21
CA MET A 130 -3.11 -9.76 0.87
C MET A 130 -1.74 -10.44 0.72
N VAL A 131 -0.90 -10.35 1.74
CA VAL A 131 0.40 -11.04 1.77
C VAL A 131 0.21 -12.55 1.85
N ALA A 132 -0.72 -13.04 2.67
CA ALA A 132 -1.03 -14.47 2.78
C ALA A 132 -1.50 -15.07 1.45
N GLU A 133 -2.27 -14.33 0.63
CA GLU A 133 -2.67 -14.77 -0.71
C GLU A 133 -1.45 -15.05 -1.62
N ALA A 134 -0.35 -14.30 -1.48
CA ALA A 134 0.85 -14.51 -2.27
C ALA A 134 1.59 -15.81 -1.90
N TYR A 135 1.57 -16.22 -0.62
CA TYR A 135 2.22 -17.45 -0.14
C TYR A 135 1.31 -18.67 -0.19
N ALA A 136 0.03 -18.51 0.10
CA ALA A 136 -0.98 -19.56 0.11
C ALA A 136 -2.16 -19.16 -0.80
N PRO A 137 -2.01 -19.31 -2.13
CA PRO A 137 -3.01 -18.85 -3.09
C PRO A 137 -4.38 -19.51 -2.86
N SER A 138 -5.39 -18.71 -2.56
CA SER A 138 -6.78 -19.11 -2.32
C SER A 138 -7.72 -18.68 -3.47
N PHE A 139 -7.22 -18.61 -4.69
CA PHE A 139 -7.95 -18.12 -5.87
C PHE A 139 -8.46 -16.67 -5.73
N GLY A 140 -7.77 -15.87 -4.92
CA GLY A 140 -8.11 -14.47 -4.70
C GLY A 140 -9.02 -14.20 -3.51
N ALA A 141 -9.49 -15.22 -2.78
CA ALA A 141 -10.41 -15.03 -1.64
C ALA A 141 -9.77 -14.25 -0.49
N LEU A 142 -8.53 -14.58 -0.10
CA LEU A 142 -7.78 -13.84 0.92
C LEU A 142 -7.41 -12.44 0.43
N GLY A 143 -7.03 -12.30 -0.84
CA GLY A 143 -6.68 -11.02 -1.44
C GLY A 143 -7.87 -10.07 -1.48
N LEU A 144 -9.04 -10.55 -1.93
CA LEU A 144 -10.26 -9.74 -1.97
C LEU A 144 -10.73 -9.35 -0.56
N GLY A 145 -10.70 -10.30 0.38
CA GLY A 145 -10.96 -10.04 1.79
C GLY A 145 -9.99 -9.00 2.36
N GLY A 146 -8.71 -9.11 2.01
CA GLY A 146 -7.66 -8.19 2.41
C GLY A 146 -7.87 -6.76 1.88
N ILE A 147 -8.21 -6.61 0.59
CA ILE A 147 -8.55 -5.31 0.00
C ILE A 147 -9.77 -4.71 0.69
N THR A 148 -10.79 -5.52 0.93
CA THR A 148 -12.02 -5.06 1.61
C THR A 148 -11.70 -4.59 3.03
N ALA A 149 -10.94 -5.38 3.80
CA ALA A 149 -10.52 -5.02 5.14
C ALA A 149 -9.66 -3.74 5.15
N PHE A 150 -8.75 -3.59 4.18
CA PHE A 150 -7.93 -2.38 4.04
C PHE A 150 -8.79 -1.14 3.77
N VAL A 151 -9.72 -1.21 2.81
CA VAL A 151 -10.60 -0.08 2.44
C VAL A 151 -11.47 0.35 3.62
N PHE A 152 -12.17 -0.58 4.27
CA PHE A 152 -12.97 -0.27 5.44
C PHE A 152 -12.11 0.21 6.62
N GLY A 153 -10.95 -0.40 6.81
CA GLY A 153 -9.99 0.01 7.82
C GLY A 153 -9.53 1.45 7.64
N ALA A 154 -9.22 1.86 6.41
CA ALA A 154 -8.80 3.23 6.09
C ALA A 154 -9.93 4.24 6.36
N ILE A 155 -11.15 3.91 6.00
CA ILE A 155 -12.32 4.77 6.29
C ILE A 155 -12.52 4.91 7.79
N ILE A 156 -12.60 3.80 8.52
CA ILE A 156 -12.85 3.78 9.97
C ILE A 156 -11.70 4.45 10.73
N MET A 157 -10.46 4.27 10.28
CA MET A 157 -9.29 4.83 10.96
C MET A 157 -9.32 6.36 11.05
N PHE A 158 -9.80 7.03 10.01
CA PHE A 158 -9.85 8.49 9.94
C PHE A 158 -11.25 9.09 10.12
N ASP A 159 -12.24 8.27 10.44
CA ASP A 159 -13.58 8.73 10.83
C ASP A 159 -13.55 9.20 12.30
N SER A 160 -13.20 10.47 12.50
CA SER A 160 -13.07 11.08 13.82
C SER A 160 -14.29 11.92 14.24
N GLY A 161 -15.30 12.05 13.36
CA GLY A 161 -16.45 12.93 13.60
C GLY A 161 -16.11 14.43 13.57
N ILE A 162 -14.88 14.80 13.26
CA ILE A 162 -14.44 16.21 13.13
C ILE A 162 -14.77 16.71 11.72
N PRO A 163 -15.59 17.78 11.58
CA PRO A 163 -15.90 18.34 10.25
C PRO A 163 -14.63 18.75 9.51
N GLY A 164 -14.50 18.33 8.24
CA GLY A 164 -13.34 18.64 7.39
C GLY A 164 -12.11 17.80 7.66
N PHE A 165 -12.13 16.89 8.65
CA PHE A 165 -11.09 15.90 8.88
C PHE A 165 -11.57 14.53 8.42
N GLY A 166 -10.80 13.87 7.60
CA GLY A 166 -11.12 12.54 7.08
C GLY A 166 -10.28 12.21 5.86
N ILE A 167 -10.49 11.00 5.35
CA ILE A 167 -9.86 10.55 4.12
C ILE A 167 -10.83 10.68 2.95
N SER A 168 -10.35 11.10 1.78
CA SER A 168 -11.17 11.16 0.58
C SER A 168 -11.60 9.75 0.16
N ILE A 169 -12.90 9.53 0.01
CA ILE A 169 -13.46 8.25 -0.47
C ILE A 169 -12.89 7.90 -1.85
N ALA A 170 -12.72 8.90 -2.72
CA ALA A 170 -12.11 8.71 -4.04
C ALA A 170 -10.67 8.19 -3.94
N PHE A 171 -9.89 8.69 -2.98
CA PHE A 171 -8.53 8.22 -2.72
C PHE A 171 -8.53 6.76 -2.24
N VAL A 172 -9.39 6.40 -1.29
CA VAL A 172 -9.49 5.03 -0.75
C VAL A 172 -9.94 4.04 -1.83
N ILE A 173 -10.93 4.42 -2.66
CA ILE A 173 -11.37 3.59 -3.79
C ILE A 173 -10.23 3.44 -4.81
N GLY A 174 -9.53 4.51 -5.16
CA GLY A 174 -8.38 4.48 -6.07
C GLY A 174 -7.29 3.53 -5.57
N MET A 175 -7.00 3.56 -4.27
CA MET A 175 -6.04 2.66 -3.64
C MET A 175 -6.53 1.21 -3.64
N GLY A 176 -7.79 0.95 -3.30
CA GLY A 176 -8.41 -0.37 -3.38
C GLY A 176 -8.39 -0.95 -4.81
N LEU A 177 -8.68 -0.13 -5.82
CA LEU A 177 -8.57 -0.53 -7.22
C LEU A 177 -7.12 -0.86 -7.61
N THR A 178 -6.16 -0.08 -7.15
CA THR A 178 -4.73 -0.34 -7.39
C THR A 178 -4.34 -1.71 -6.83
N PHE A 179 -4.74 -2.03 -5.60
CA PHE A 179 -4.50 -3.35 -5.00
C PHE A 179 -5.22 -4.46 -5.75
N ALA A 180 -6.45 -4.23 -6.22
CA ALA A 180 -7.19 -5.22 -7.01
C ALA A 180 -6.48 -5.53 -8.34
N VAL A 181 -5.99 -4.51 -9.05
CA VAL A 181 -5.21 -4.69 -10.28
C VAL A 181 -3.91 -5.45 -10.02
N LEU A 182 -3.19 -5.09 -8.95
CA LEU A 182 -1.96 -5.79 -8.55
C LEU A 182 -2.24 -7.25 -8.19
N LEU A 183 -3.33 -7.54 -7.50
CA LEU A 183 -3.75 -8.89 -7.14
C LEU A 183 -4.07 -9.72 -8.40
N ILE A 184 -4.85 -9.18 -9.33
CA ILE A 184 -5.19 -9.86 -10.59
C ILE A 184 -3.91 -10.16 -11.39
N TRP A 185 -3.01 -9.18 -11.47
CA TRP A 185 -1.71 -9.34 -12.13
C TRP A 185 -0.87 -10.43 -11.45
N LEU A 186 -0.80 -10.43 -10.12
CA LEU A 186 -0.07 -11.44 -9.34
C LEU A 186 -0.61 -12.85 -9.56
N ILE A 187 -1.94 -13.03 -9.49
CA ILE A 187 -2.59 -14.32 -9.75
C ILE A 187 -2.29 -14.78 -11.17
N GLY A 188 -2.44 -13.91 -12.16
CA GLY A 188 -2.12 -14.22 -13.56
C GLY A 188 -0.66 -14.62 -13.75
N PHE A 189 0.26 -13.94 -13.08
CA PHE A 189 1.70 -14.26 -13.10
C PHE A 189 1.98 -15.64 -12.47
N LEU A 190 1.40 -15.93 -11.30
CA LEU A 190 1.55 -17.23 -10.62
C LEU A 190 0.97 -18.39 -11.45
N LEU A 191 -0.19 -18.19 -12.08
CA LEU A 191 -0.78 -19.18 -12.98
C LEU A 191 0.10 -19.44 -14.19
N LYS A 192 0.73 -18.39 -14.75
CA LYS A 192 1.66 -18.52 -15.87
C LYS A 192 2.93 -19.28 -15.46
N LEU A 193 3.45 -19.03 -14.25
CA LEU A 193 4.59 -19.78 -13.70
C LEU A 193 4.26 -21.28 -13.53
N ARG A 194 3.09 -21.61 -12.99
CA ARG A 194 2.65 -23.00 -12.80
C ARG A 194 2.42 -23.75 -14.13
N ARG A 195 2.08 -23.03 -15.21
CA ARG A 195 1.91 -23.62 -16.55
C ARG A 195 3.23 -23.86 -17.28
N ARG A 196 4.34 -23.29 -16.83
CA ARG A 196 5.68 -23.65 -17.32
C ARG A 196 5.98 -25.00 -16.70
N GLY A 197 5.98 -26.06 -17.57
CA GLY A 197 6.36 -27.42 -17.16
C GLY A 197 7.73 -27.42 -16.50
N ALA A 198 8.02 -28.45 -15.74
CA ALA A 198 9.33 -28.65 -15.11
C ALA A 198 10.40 -28.58 -16.21
N VAL A 199 11.33 -27.62 -16.07
CA VAL A 199 12.45 -27.44 -17.00
C VAL A 199 13.59 -28.43 -16.68
N SER A 200 13.48 -29.14 -15.55
CA SER A 200 14.44 -30.16 -15.10
C SER A 200 13.71 -31.27 -14.34
N GLY A 201 14.19 -32.49 -14.45
CA GLY A 201 13.65 -33.70 -13.81
C GLY A 201 13.11 -34.72 -14.82
N GLU A 202 12.55 -35.83 -14.34
CA GLU A 202 12.06 -36.96 -15.16
C GLU A 202 11.12 -36.50 -16.30
N GLY A 203 10.34 -35.43 -16.09
CA GLY A 203 9.41 -34.89 -17.10
C GLY A 203 10.07 -34.20 -18.29
N SER A 204 11.35 -33.77 -18.19
CA SER A 204 12.10 -33.17 -19.31
C SER A 204 12.87 -34.25 -20.10
N ILE A 205 13.19 -35.33 -19.45
CA ILE A 205 13.97 -36.45 -20.00
C ILE A 205 13.11 -37.29 -20.93
N ILE A 206 11.87 -37.60 -20.55
CA ILE A 206 10.93 -38.37 -21.39
C ILE A 206 10.49 -37.50 -22.58
N GLY A 207 10.73 -37.99 -23.79
CA GLY A 207 10.52 -37.23 -25.06
C GLY A 207 11.71 -36.44 -25.48
N GLY A 208 12.78 -36.38 -24.67
CA GLY A 208 14.05 -35.74 -25.02
C GLY A 208 14.81 -36.51 -26.10
N THR A 209 15.68 -35.78 -26.85
CA THR A 209 16.55 -36.38 -27.88
C THR A 209 17.88 -36.72 -27.24
N ALA A 210 18.23 -38.00 -27.24
CA ALA A 210 19.53 -38.54 -26.82
C ALA A 210 20.35 -38.90 -28.06
N VAL A 211 21.68 -38.85 -27.97
CA VAL A 211 22.59 -39.29 -29.02
C VAL A 211 23.37 -40.53 -28.56
N ALA A 212 23.36 -41.56 -29.36
CA ALA A 212 24.09 -42.78 -29.08
C ALA A 212 25.61 -42.53 -29.07
N MET A 213 26.29 -43.00 -28.02
CA MET A 213 27.74 -42.82 -27.88
C MET A 213 28.52 -43.99 -28.50
N GLU A 214 27.86 -45.12 -28.72
CA GLU A 214 28.44 -46.36 -29.26
C GLU A 214 27.38 -47.17 -30.03
N ASP A 215 27.81 -48.15 -30.83
CA ASP A 215 26.88 -49.09 -31.46
C ASP A 215 26.41 -50.08 -30.42
N PHE A 216 25.09 -50.28 -30.26
CA PHE A 216 24.55 -51.27 -29.29
C PHE A 216 23.22 -51.86 -29.72
N ILE A 217 22.95 -53.07 -29.20
CA ILE A 217 21.64 -53.70 -29.16
C ILE A 217 21.44 -54.19 -27.72
N GLY A 218 20.30 -53.83 -27.12
CA GLY A 218 20.07 -54.04 -25.67
C GLY A 218 20.59 -52.87 -24.87
N ASP A 219 21.58 -53.05 -24.02
CA ASP A 219 22.13 -52.02 -23.15
C ASP A 219 23.29 -51.27 -23.81
N GLY A 220 23.29 -49.96 -23.70
CA GLY A 220 24.35 -49.08 -24.26
C GLY A 220 24.35 -47.72 -23.56
N LYS A 221 25.19 -46.79 -24.07
CA LYS A 221 25.32 -45.43 -23.52
C LYS A 221 24.85 -44.40 -24.51
N VAL A 222 24.11 -43.44 -24.00
CA VAL A 222 23.63 -42.30 -24.78
C VAL A 222 24.00 -40.98 -24.07
N TRP A 223 24.19 -39.94 -24.85
CA TRP A 223 24.39 -38.58 -24.37
C TRP A 223 23.08 -37.83 -24.38
N LEU A 224 22.64 -37.35 -23.19
CA LEU A 224 21.39 -36.64 -23.02
C LEU A 224 21.59 -35.46 -22.07
N GLU A 225 21.18 -34.27 -22.48
CA GLU A 225 21.24 -33.01 -21.67
C GLU A 225 22.61 -32.73 -21.03
N GLY A 226 23.72 -33.13 -21.69
CA GLY A 226 25.05 -32.86 -21.18
C GLY A 226 25.66 -33.95 -20.31
N GLU A 227 24.98 -35.09 -20.12
CA GLU A 227 25.41 -36.23 -19.31
C GLU A 227 25.30 -37.55 -20.06
N ALA A 228 26.16 -38.52 -19.68
CA ALA A 228 26.12 -39.86 -20.23
C ALA A 228 25.16 -40.75 -19.40
N TRP A 229 24.14 -41.26 -20.07
CA TRP A 229 23.12 -42.14 -19.47
C TRP A 229 23.22 -43.58 -20.01
N HIS A 230 22.85 -44.52 -19.16
CA HIS A 230 22.66 -45.90 -19.64
C HIS A 230 21.25 -45.98 -20.27
N ALA A 231 21.21 -46.53 -21.48
CA ALA A 231 19.98 -46.67 -22.23
C ALA A 231 19.82 -48.12 -22.71
N ARG A 232 18.56 -48.55 -22.84
CA ARG A 232 18.20 -49.85 -23.40
C ARG A 232 17.37 -49.66 -24.66
N SER A 233 17.76 -50.30 -25.75
CA SER A 233 17.00 -50.31 -27.00
C SER A 233 16.73 -51.75 -27.45
N GLN A 234 15.53 -51.99 -27.99
CA GLN A 234 15.19 -53.26 -28.62
C GLN A 234 15.67 -53.39 -30.08
N ALA A 235 15.95 -52.29 -30.70
CA ALA A 235 16.48 -52.22 -32.06
C ALA A 235 18.00 -51.96 -32.05
N ALA A 236 18.70 -52.31 -33.13
CA ALA A 236 20.11 -51.99 -33.33
C ALA A 236 20.22 -50.46 -33.45
N VAL A 237 21.11 -49.86 -32.67
CA VAL A 237 21.42 -48.42 -32.65
C VAL A 237 22.85 -48.26 -33.08
N THR A 238 23.08 -47.30 -33.99
CA THR A 238 24.43 -46.95 -34.45
C THR A 238 24.94 -45.73 -33.68
N LYS A 239 26.26 -45.65 -33.56
CA LYS A 239 26.91 -44.49 -32.94
C LYS A 239 26.48 -43.17 -33.64
N ASP A 240 26.32 -42.11 -32.89
CA ASP A 240 25.84 -40.79 -33.29
C ASP A 240 24.39 -40.73 -33.81
N GLU A 241 23.63 -41.84 -33.67
CA GLU A 241 22.20 -41.89 -33.98
C GLU A 241 21.38 -41.10 -32.94
N GLN A 242 20.38 -40.33 -33.38
CA GLN A 242 19.46 -39.60 -32.52
C GLN A 242 18.30 -40.50 -32.09
N LEU A 243 18.11 -40.59 -30.81
CA LEU A 243 17.11 -41.44 -30.16
C LEU A 243 16.12 -40.58 -29.33
N ILE A 244 14.87 -41.01 -29.24
CA ILE A 244 13.89 -40.37 -28.37
C ILE A 244 13.72 -41.20 -27.11
N VAL A 245 13.87 -40.58 -25.97
CA VAL A 245 13.66 -41.25 -24.68
C VAL A 245 12.16 -41.49 -24.46
N THR A 246 11.78 -42.76 -24.36
CA THR A 246 10.37 -43.14 -24.21
C THR A 246 10.00 -43.43 -22.76
N ARG A 247 10.95 -43.84 -21.93
CA ARG A 247 10.73 -44.20 -20.52
C ARG A 247 12.04 -44.12 -19.74
N LEU A 248 11.90 -43.78 -18.46
CA LEU A 248 12.96 -43.91 -17.43
C LEU A 248 12.63 -45.11 -16.54
N ASP A 249 13.60 -45.97 -16.29
CA ASP A 249 13.50 -47.10 -15.36
C ASP A 249 14.29 -46.83 -14.09
#